data_d53e35637fd4cffdf5b4a5a8b754e602
#
_entry.id   d53e35637fd4cffdf5b4a5a8b754e602
#
_cell.length_a   1.000
_cell.length_b   1.000
_cell.length_c   1.000
_cell.angle_alpha   90.00
_cell.angle_beta   90.00
_cell.angle_gamma   90.00
#
_symmetry.space_group_name_H-M   'P 1'
#
loop_
_entity.id
_entity.type
_entity.pdbx_description
1 polymer ?
#
loop_
_entity_poly.entity_id
_entity_poly.type
_entity_poly.pdbx_seq_one_letter_code
_entity_poly.pdbx_strand_id
1 'polypeptide(L)'
;LVIGVGGGSALDLAKLAAVLAVHEGSVADYLNLTGTRTLEKKGLPKILIPTTSGTGSEVTNISVLSLATTKDVVTHDYLLADVAIVDPQLTVSVPPRVTAATGIDALTHAVEAYVSVNASPTSDGLAIAAMRLISRSLRKAVENGTDKQARTDMANGSYLAGLAFFNAGVAGVHALAYPLGGQ
;
A
#
# COMPACT_ATOMS: atom_id res chain seq x y z
N LEU A 1 16.90 -9.86 8.96
CA LEU A 1 15.50 -10.04 8.59
C LEU A 1 14.64 -9.02 9.32
N VAL A 2 13.76 -8.35 8.61
CA VAL A 2 12.72 -7.48 9.15
C VAL A 2 11.35 -8.10 8.82
N ILE A 3 10.46 -8.14 9.82
CA ILE A 3 9.08 -8.60 9.63
C ILE A 3 8.18 -7.44 9.97
N GLY A 4 7.44 -6.93 8.98
CA GLY A 4 6.43 -5.88 9.14
C GLY A 4 5.05 -6.51 9.26
N VAL A 5 4.34 -6.25 10.38
CA VAL A 5 2.95 -6.71 10.61
C VAL A 5 2.11 -5.50 10.97
N GLY A 6 1.09 -5.19 10.17
CA GLY A 6 0.21 -4.05 10.45
C GLY A 6 -0.44 -3.46 9.21
N GLY A 7 -0.98 -2.26 9.35
CA GLY A 7 -1.47 -1.46 8.22
C GLY A 7 -0.33 -0.80 7.44
N GLY A 8 -0.66 -0.04 6.41
CA GLY A 8 0.30 0.59 5.50
C GLY A 8 1.46 1.29 6.20
N SER A 9 1.19 2.12 7.22
CA SER A 9 2.25 2.84 7.95
C SER A 9 3.26 1.91 8.64
N ALA A 10 2.80 0.78 9.21
CA ALA A 10 3.70 -0.20 9.82
C ALA A 10 4.56 -0.92 8.77
N LEU A 11 3.96 -1.26 7.62
CA LEU A 11 4.65 -1.89 6.51
C LEU A 11 5.69 -0.93 5.90
N ASP A 12 5.32 0.33 5.72
CA ASP A 12 6.20 1.39 5.20
C ASP A 12 7.42 1.61 6.12
N LEU A 13 7.20 1.64 7.44
CA LEU A 13 8.29 1.70 8.41
C LEU A 13 9.19 0.46 8.35
N ALA A 14 8.62 -0.73 8.19
CA ALA A 14 9.39 -1.97 8.07
C ALA A 14 10.27 -1.99 6.80
N LYS A 15 9.74 -1.49 5.66
CA LYS A 15 10.51 -1.31 4.43
C LYS A 15 11.70 -0.40 4.65
N LEU A 16 11.46 0.78 5.24
CA LEU A 16 12.51 1.75 5.51
C LEU A 16 13.53 1.22 6.51
N ALA A 17 13.09 0.60 7.61
CA ALA A 17 14.01 0.01 8.59
C ALA A 17 14.92 -1.03 7.97
N ALA A 18 14.38 -1.88 7.06
CA ALA A 18 15.17 -2.90 6.38
C ALA A 18 16.24 -2.29 5.47
N VAL A 19 15.92 -1.24 4.74
CA VAL A 19 16.84 -0.61 3.78
C VAL A 19 17.83 0.30 4.50
N LEU A 20 17.38 1.14 5.43
CA LEU A 20 18.23 2.08 6.15
C LEU A 20 19.20 1.41 7.13
N ALA A 21 18.97 0.14 7.50
CA ALA A 21 19.91 -0.64 8.31
C ALA A 21 21.31 -0.79 7.68
N VAL A 22 21.45 -0.55 6.38
CA VAL A 22 22.71 -0.66 5.63
C VAL A 22 23.11 0.66 4.95
N HIS A 23 22.40 1.75 5.25
CA HIS A 23 22.66 3.08 4.72
C HIS A 23 22.92 4.07 5.85
N GLU A 24 23.75 5.06 5.56
CA GLU A 24 24.03 6.16 6.48
C GLU A 24 23.00 7.27 6.36
N GLY A 25 22.85 8.06 7.41
CA GLY A 25 21.93 9.20 7.45
C GLY A 25 20.56 8.84 8.02
N SER A 26 19.60 9.69 7.78
CA SER A 26 18.20 9.56 8.23
C SER A 26 17.26 9.34 7.06
N VAL A 27 16.01 8.98 7.35
CA VAL A 27 14.98 8.85 6.31
C VAL A 27 14.77 10.14 5.52
N ALA A 28 14.97 11.31 6.15
CA ALA A 28 14.82 12.60 5.50
C ALA A 28 15.79 12.81 4.33
N ASP A 29 16.96 12.17 4.39
CA ASP A 29 17.96 12.26 3.32
C ASP A 29 17.54 11.54 2.03
N TYR A 30 16.55 10.63 2.12
CA TYR A 30 16.10 9.76 1.02
C TYR A 30 14.69 10.10 0.51
N LEU A 31 14.05 11.15 1.02
CA LEU A 31 12.74 11.59 0.56
C LEU A 31 12.78 12.04 -0.90
N ASN A 32 11.73 11.73 -1.66
CA ASN A 32 11.70 12.03 -3.09
C ASN A 32 11.72 13.53 -3.41
N LEU A 33 11.08 14.37 -2.59
CA LEU A 33 10.99 15.81 -2.85
C LEU A 33 12.15 16.59 -2.25
N THR A 34 12.60 16.22 -1.06
CA THR A 34 13.55 17.02 -0.28
C THR A 34 14.87 16.30 0.02
N GLY A 35 14.93 15.01 -0.24
CA GLY A 35 16.15 14.23 0.01
C GLY A 35 17.27 14.53 -0.98
N THR A 36 18.48 14.28 -0.54
CA THR A 36 19.72 14.52 -1.30
C THR A 36 20.51 13.25 -1.57
N ARG A 37 20.03 12.11 -1.05
CA ARG A 37 20.68 10.81 -1.18
C ARG A 37 19.79 9.82 -1.92
N THR A 38 20.40 8.81 -2.53
CA THR A 38 19.74 7.67 -3.17
C THR A 38 20.09 6.37 -2.45
N LEU A 39 19.18 5.40 -2.51
CA LEU A 39 19.44 4.07 -1.96
C LEU A 39 20.36 3.29 -2.91
N GLU A 40 21.52 2.87 -2.42
CA GLU A 40 22.57 2.24 -3.24
C GLU A 40 22.65 0.71 -3.05
N LYS A 41 22.08 0.19 -1.96
CA LYS A 41 22.20 -1.21 -1.57
C LYS A 41 20.85 -1.81 -1.22
N LYS A 42 20.62 -3.05 -1.61
CA LYS A 42 19.48 -3.82 -1.09
C LYS A 42 19.67 -4.00 0.41
N GLY A 43 18.66 -3.62 1.19
CA GLY A 43 18.69 -3.73 2.65
C GLY A 43 18.54 -5.17 3.16
N LEU A 44 18.14 -5.29 4.43
CA LEU A 44 17.86 -6.58 5.04
C LEU A 44 16.65 -7.24 4.35
N PRO A 45 16.61 -8.58 4.28
CA PRO A 45 15.42 -9.31 3.83
C PRO A 45 14.19 -8.89 4.63
N LYS A 46 13.04 -8.76 3.97
CA LYS A 46 11.81 -8.31 4.60
C LYS A 46 10.60 -9.14 4.21
N ILE A 47 9.79 -9.46 5.23
CA ILE A 47 8.49 -10.10 5.10
C ILE A 47 7.45 -9.09 5.53
N LEU A 48 6.44 -8.85 4.70
CA LEU A 48 5.36 -7.91 5.00
C LEU A 48 4.02 -8.64 5.11
N ILE A 49 3.30 -8.35 6.19
CA ILE A 49 2.04 -9.01 6.55
C ILE A 49 1.00 -7.92 6.84
N PRO A 50 0.14 -7.56 5.86
CA PRO A 50 -0.87 -6.54 6.07
C PRO A 50 -1.97 -7.02 7.01
N THR A 51 -2.43 -6.12 7.90
CA THR A 51 -3.60 -6.33 8.76
C THR A 51 -4.79 -5.45 8.37
N THR A 52 -4.67 -4.69 7.28
CA THR A 52 -5.73 -3.89 6.65
C THR A 52 -5.78 -4.19 5.16
N SER A 53 -6.95 -4.03 4.55
CA SER A 53 -7.13 -4.16 3.09
C SER A 53 -7.30 -2.76 2.50
N GLY A 54 -6.22 -2.19 1.97
CA GLY A 54 -6.22 -0.79 1.51
C GLY A 54 -5.00 -0.41 0.69
N THR A 55 -3.89 -0.16 1.35
CA THR A 55 -2.73 0.50 0.75
C THR A 55 -1.95 -0.34 -0.27
N GLY A 56 -2.01 -1.67 -0.21
CA GLY A 56 -1.18 -2.53 -1.04
C GLY A 56 0.34 -2.37 -0.79
N SER A 57 0.72 -1.82 0.38
CA SER A 57 2.12 -1.53 0.69
C SER A 57 3.01 -2.76 0.67
N GLU A 58 2.46 -3.94 0.94
CA GLU A 58 3.17 -5.22 0.92
C GLU A 58 3.70 -5.62 -0.45
N VAL A 59 3.20 -5.02 -1.53
CA VAL A 59 3.60 -5.33 -2.92
C VAL A 59 4.09 -4.12 -3.69
N THR A 60 4.42 -3.03 -3.01
CA THR A 60 4.89 -1.79 -3.66
C THR A 60 6.27 -1.38 -3.20
N ASN A 61 6.94 -0.58 -4.03
CA ASN A 61 8.27 -0.02 -3.79
C ASN A 61 8.23 1.39 -3.18
N ILE A 62 7.09 1.78 -2.57
CA ILE A 62 6.86 3.12 -2.01
C ILE A 62 6.67 3.01 -0.52
N SER A 63 7.27 3.92 0.24
CA SER A 63 6.97 4.16 1.66
C SER A 63 6.50 5.58 1.83
N VAL A 64 5.29 5.78 2.39
CA VAL A 64 4.67 7.08 2.60
C VAL A 64 4.91 7.54 4.03
N LEU A 65 5.38 8.76 4.18
CA LEU A 65 5.73 9.37 5.46
C LEU A 65 4.88 10.64 5.69
N SER A 66 4.31 10.74 6.89
CA SER A 66 3.68 11.98 7.34
C SER A 66 4.74 12.89 7.95
N LEU A 67 4.93 14.05 7.39
CA LEU A 67 5.78 15.11 7.88
C LEU A 67 4.93 16.15 8.62
N ALA A 68 5.58 17.18 9.19
CA ALA A 68 4.89 18.20 9.99
C ALA A 68 3.78 18.95 9.23
N THR A 69 3.93 19.15 7.91
CA THR A 69 3.01 19.97 7.09
C THR A 69 2.56 19.30 5.80
N THR A 70 3.07 18.13 5.47
CA THR A 70 2.77 17.41 4.22
C THR A 70 3.08 15.94 4.35
N LYS A 71 2.78 15.18 3.31
CA LYS A 71 3.29 13.82 3.13
C LYS A 71 4.37 13.82 2.05
N ASP A 72 5.40 13.03 2.26
CA ASP A 72 6.43 12.75 1.26
C ASP A 72 6.69 11.24 1.23
N VAL A 73 7.38 10.79 0.21
CA VAL A 73 7.59 9.36 -0.04
C VAL A 73 9.07 9.05 -0.26
N VAL A 74 9.44 7.82 0.04
CA VAL A 74 10.66 7.21 -0.49
C VAL A 74 10.22 6.16 -1.49
N THR A 75 10.73 6.23 -2.72
CA THR A 75 10.42 5.27 -3.78
C THR A 75 11.71 4.65 -4.31
N HIS A 76 11.83 3.33 -4.19
CA HIS A 76 12.96 2.58 -4.73
C HIS A 76 12.65 1.08 -4.74
N ASP A 77 13.14 0.34 -5.73
CA ASP A 77 12.88 -1.10 -5.85
C ASP A 77 13.44 -1.91 -4.67
N TYR A 78 14.43 -1.40 -3.96
CA TYR A 78 14.93 -2.00 -2.72
C TYR A 78 13.92 -2.00 -1.57
N LEU A 79 12.83 -1.24 -1.66
CA LEU A 79 11.73 -1.27 -0.71
C LEU A 79 10.76 -2.44 -0.94
N LEU A 80 10.79 -3.08 -2.11
CA LEU A 80 9.96 -4.26 -2.38
C LEU A 80 10.22 -5.36 -1.34
N ALA A 81 9.15 -5.97 -0.85
CA ALA A 81 9.24 -7.10 0.06
C ALA A 81 9.84 -8.33 -0.65
N ASP A 82 10.62 -9.11 0.08
CA ASP A 82 11.06 -10.43 -0.41
C ASP A 82 9.91 -11.45 -0.33
N VAL A 83 9.01 -11.27 0.67
CA VAL A 83 7.79 -12.07 0.83
C VAL A 83 6.65 -11.18 1.32
N ALA A 84 5.48 -11.28 0.69
CA ALA A 84 4.23 -10.73 1.18
C ALA A 84 3.29 -11.88 1.61
N ILE A 85 2.77 -11.81 2.84
CA ILE A 85 1.83 -12.81 3.37
C ILE A 85 0.49 -12.11 3.59
N VAL A 86 -0.47 -12.39 2.74
CA VAL A 86 -1.82 -11.81 2.81
C VAL A 86 -2.77 -12.82 3.43
N ASP A 87 -3.04 -12.67 4.74
CA ASP A 87 -3.99 -13.50 5.47
C ASP A 87 -5.22 -12.67 5.85
N PRO A 88 -6.39 -12.95 5.23
CA PRO A 88 -7.65 -12.24 5.54
C PRO A 88 -8.06 -12.32 7.01
N GLN A 89 -7.65 -13.35 7.75
CA GLN A 89 -7.98 -13.50 9.17
C GLN A 89 -7.40 -12.38 10.03
N LEU A 90 -6.27 -11.80 9.64
CA LEU A 90 -5.64 -10.69 10.35
C LEU A 90 -6.43 -9.38 10.22
N THR A 91 -7.42 -9.32 9.32
CA THR A 91 -8.25 -8.14 9.09
C THR A 91 -9.59 -8.15 9.82
N VAL A 92 -9.97 -9.26 10.47
CA VAL A 92 -11.31 -9.42 11.08
C VAL A 92 -11.58 -8.47 12.25
N SER A 93 -10.53 -8.03 12.94
CA SER A 93 -10.62 -7.08 14.06
C SER A 93 -10.61 -5.61 13.62
N VAL A 94 -10.46 -5.33 12.34
CA VAL A 94 -10.42 -3.95 11.82
C VAL A 94 -11.81 -3.31 11.99
N PRO A 95 -11.90 -2.14 12.66
CA PRO A 95 -13.18 -1.46 12.88
C PRO A 95 -13.88 -1.09 11.57
N PRO A 96 -15.23 -1.01 11.55
CA PRO A 96 -16.00 -0.70 10.34
C PRO A 96 -15.57 0.60 9.65
N ARG A 97 -15.30 1.66 10.42
CA ARG A 97 -14.84 2.95 9.87
C ARG A 97 -13.49 2.82 9.14
N VAL A 98 -12.56 2.06 9.71
CA VAL A 98 -11.25 1.83 9.08
C VAL A 98 -11.41 0.91 7.86
N THR A 99 -12.23 -0.15 7.96
CA THR A 99 -12.54 -1.03 6.83
C THR A 99 -13.11 -0.24 5.65
N ALA A 100 -14.03 0.69 5.91
CA ALA A 100 -14.62 1.54 4.87
C ALA A 100 -13.55 2.44 4.22
N ALA A 101 -12.78 3.16 5.02
CA ALA A 101 -11.76 4.09 4.53
C ALA A 101 -10.68 3.38 3.71
N THR A 102 -10.12 2.29 4.25
CA THR A 102 -9.06 1.53 3.55
C THR A 102 -9.60 0.80 2.33
N GLY A 103 -10.85 0.33 2.36
CA GLY A 103 -11.46 -0.33 1.22
C GLY A 103 -11.77 0.62 0.06
N ILE A 104 -12.18 1.87 0.35
CA ILE A 104 -12.32 2.92 -0.67
C ILE A 104 -10.93 3.29 -1.22
N ASP A 105 -9.91 3.36 -0.40
CA ASP A 105 -8.53 3.58 -0.83
C ASP A 105 -8.07 2.51 -1.83
N ALA A 106 -8.27 1.22 -1.52
CA ALA A 106 -7.97 0.12 -2.44
C ALA A 106 -8.78 0.22 -3.75
N LEU A 107 -10.06 0.62 -3.68
CA LEU A 107 -10.86 0.82 -4.89
C LEU A 107 -10.30 1.97 -5.73
N THR A 108 -9.90 3.06 -5.09
CA THR A 108 -9.30 4.23 -5.75
C THR A 108 -7.99 3.83 -6.45
N HIS A 109 -7.11 3.07 -5.78
CA HIS A 109 -5.90 2.53 -6.40
C HIS A 109 -6.20 1.76 -7.69
N ALA A 110 -7.19 0.86 -7.64
CA ALA A 110 -7.57 0.06 -8.81
C ALA A 110 -8.12 0.94 -9.96
N VAL A 111 -8.98 1.93 -9.64
CA VAL A 111 -9.55 2.85 -10.64
C VAL A 111 -8.44 3.71 -11.25
N GLU A 112 -7.57 4.30 -10.42
CA GLU A 112 -6.48 5.16 -10.91
C GLU A 112 -5.48 4.39 -11.76
N ALA A 113 -5.14 3.16 -11.38
CA ALA A 113 -4.28 2.29 -12.18
C ALA A 113 -4.91 1.99 -13.55
N TYR A 114 -6.22 1.74 -13.59
CA TYR A 114 -6.95 1.44 -14.82
C TYR A 114 -7.00 2.63 -15.80
N VAL A 115 -7.15 3.86 -15.29
CA VAL A 115 -7.22 5.07 -16.14
C VAL A 115 -5.86 5.74 -16.32
N SER A 116 -4.79 5.15 -15.81
CA SER A 116 -3.44 5.69 -15.92
C SER A 116 -2.96 5.72 -17.36
N VAL A 117 -2.20 6.75 -17.72
CA VAL A 117 -1.51 6.82 -19.03
C VAL A 117 -0.44 5.73 -19.21
N ASN A 118 0.01 5.12 -18.11
CA ASN A 118 0.96 4.01 -18.10
C ASN A 118 0.28 2.64 -17.96
N ALA A 119 -1.07 2.59 -18.08
CA ALA A 119 -1.81 1.33 -18.01
C ALA A 119 -1.38 0.35 -19.12
N SER A 120 -1.45 -0.92 -18.80
CA SER A 120 -1.12 -2.03 -19.69
C SER A 120 -2.18 -3.11 -19.59
N PRO A 121 -2.31 -4.02 -20.56
CA PRO A 121 -3.27 -5.12 -20.46
C PRO A 121 -3.13 -5.95 -19.18
N THR A 122 -1.92 -6.06 -18.63
CA THR A 122 -1.67 -6.76 -17.36
C THR A 122 -2.19 -5.96 -16.18
N SER A 123 -1.84 -4.67 -16.07
CA SER A 123 -2.34 -3.81 -14.98
C SER A 123 -3.86 -3.64 -15.05
N ASP A 124 -4.45 -3.56 -16.25
CA ASP A 124 -5.90 -3.49 -16.44
C ASP A 124 -6.61 -4.75 -15.95
N GLY A 125 -6.07 -5.93 -16.26
CA GLY A 125 -6.60 -7.20 -15.77
C GLY A 125 -6.62 -7.27 -14.25
N LEU A 126 -5.53 -6.84 -13.59
CA LEU A 126 -5.41 -6.77 -12.13
C LEU A 126 -6.39 -5.75 -11.55
N ALA A 127 -6.46 -4.55 -12.13
CA ALA A 127 -7.35 -3.47 -11.68
C ALA A 127 -8.83 -3.86 -11.78
N ILE A 128 -9.26 -4.47 -12.89
CA ILE A 128 -10.64 -4.94 -13.08
C ILE A 128 -10.97 -6.04 -12.06
N ALA A 129 -10.06 -6.99 -11.83
CA ALA A 129 -10.26 -8.04 -10.84
C ALA A 129 -10.39 -7.46 -9.42
N ALA A 130 -9.53 -6.50 -9.07
CA ALA A 130 -9.58 -5.78 -7.79
C ALA A 130 -10.92 -5.05 -7.62
N MET A 131 -11.33 -4.24 -8.60
CA MET A 131 -12.60 -3.51 -8.57
C MET A 131 -13.80 -4.42 -8.37
N ARG A 132 -13.84 -5.59 -9.02
CA ARG A 132 -14.92 -6.58 -8.88
C ARG A 132 -14.98 -7.15 -7.47
N LEU A 133 -13.85 -7.53 -6.88
CA LEU A 133 -13.78 -8.07 -5.53
C LEU A 133 -14.21 -7.04 -4.49
N ILE A 134 -13.64 -5.84 -4.57
CA ILE A 134 -13.91 -4.75 -3.62
C ILE A 134 -15.36 -4.30 -3.70
N SER A 135 -15.89 -4.02 -4.89
CA SER A 135 -17.27 -3.57 -5.09
C SER A 135 -18.30 -4.57 -4.57
N ARG A 136 -18.03 -5.87 -4.72
CA ARG A 136 -18.91 -6.95 -4.25
C ARG A 136 -18.94 -7.07 -2.73
N SER A 137 -17.83 -6.77 -2.07
CA SER A 137 -17.60 -7.20 -0.68
C SER A 137 -17.35 -6.07 0.32
N LEU A 138 -16.99 -4.87 -0.11
CA LEU A 138 -16.69 -3.76 0.81
C LEU A 138 -17.84 -3.46 1.78
N ARG A 139 -19.06 -3.30 1.28
CA ARG A 139 -20.22 -3.02 2.14
C ARG A 139 -20.43 -4.14 3.15
N LYS A 140 -20.35 -5.39 2.71
CA LYS A 140 -20.49 -6.57 3.60
C LYS A 140 -19.42 -6.59 4.68
N ALA A 141 -18.16 -6.32 4.32
CA ALA A 141 -17.04 -6.28 5.27
C ALA A 141 -17.18 -5.15 6.29
N VAL A 142 -17.80 -4.02 5.91
CA VAL A 142 -18.09 -2.89 6.82
C VAL A 142 -19.25 -3.23 7.77
N GLU A 143 -20.34 -3.80 7.25
CA GLU A 143 -21.53 -4.15 8.03
C GLU A 143 -21.30 -5.36 8.94
N ASN A 144 -20.53 -6.34 8.48
CA ASN A 144 -20.16 -7.54 9.24
C ASN A 144 -18.67 -7.85 9.09
N GLY A 145 -17.86 -7.32 10.00
CA GLY A 145 -16.40 -7.51 10.01
C GLY A 145 -15.94 -8.97 10.18
N THR A 146 -16.83 -9.88 10.59
CA THR A 146 -16.52 -11.31 10.76
C THR A 146 -16.90 -12.17 9.56
N ASP A 147 -17.48 -11.58 8.50
CA ASP A 147 -17.74 -12.26 7.23
C ASP A 147 -16.42 -12.63 6.55
N LYS A 148 -16.05 -13.90 6.67
CA LYS A 148 -14.78 -14.43 6.14
C LYS A 148 -14.64 -14.27 4.63
N GLN A 149 -15.73 -14.44 3.89
CA GLN A 149 -15.69 -14.29 2.43
C GLN A 149 -15.49 -12.83 2.04
N ALA A 150 -16.19 -11.90 2.72
CA ALA A 150 -16.03 -10.49 2.47
C ALA A 150 -14.59 -10.02 2.82
N ARG A 151 -14.03 -10.48 3.95
CA ARG A 151 -12.63 -10.19 4.30
C ARG A 151 -11.63 -10.76 3.29
N THR A 152 -11.87 -11.98 2.81
CA THR A 152 -11.04 -12.61 1.77
C THR A 152 -11.07 -11.81 0.47
N ASP A 153 -12.25 -11.42 0.03
CA ASP A 153 -12.41 -10.61 -1.18
C ASP A 153 -11.73 -9.24 -1.03
N MET A 154 -11.87 -8.60 0.14
CA MET A 154 -11.22 -7.31 0.40
C MET A 154 -9.69 -7.42 0.43
N ALA A 155 -9.14 -8.45 1.07
CA ALA A 155 -7.71 -8.68 1.13
C ALA A 155 -7.13 -8.94 -0.26
N ASN A 156 -7.75 -9.83 -1.04
CA ASN A 156 -7.34 -10.10 -2.41
C ASN A 156 -7.53 -8.88 -3.33
N GLY A 157 -8.63 -8.13 -3.16
CA GLY A 157 -8.88 -6.92 -3.93
C GLY A 157 -7.82 -5.85 -3.67
N SER A 158 -7.46 -5.62 -2.41
CA SER A 158 -6.39 -4.69 -2.02
C SER A 158 -5.02 -5.12 -2.59
N TYR A 159 -4.68 -6.40 -2.48
CA TYR A 159 -3.45 -6.96 -3.03
C TYR A 159 -3.37 -6.77 -4.56
N LEU A 160 -4.44 -7.10 -5.29
CA LEU A 160 -4.48 -6.93 -6.74
C LEU A 160 -4.43 -5.45 -7.15
N ALA A 161 -5.10 -4.57 -6.41
CA ALA A 161 -5.02 -3.13 -6.61
C ALA A 161 -3.59 -2.61 -6.40
N GLY A 162 -2.90 -3.12 -5.36
CA GLY A 162 -1.50 -2.84 -5.10
C GLY A 162 -0.60 -3.20 -6.27
N LEU A 163 -0.74 -4.41 -6.81
CA LEU A 163 -0.01 -4.86 -8.00
C LEU A 163 -0.34 -4.02 -9.24
N ALA A 164 -1.61 -3.65 -9.42
CA ALA A 164 -2.03 -2.83 -10.57
C ALA A 164 -1.36 -1.46 -10.53
N PHE A 165 -1.50 -0.71 -9.42
CA PHE A 165 -0.96 0.64 -9.35
C PHE A 165 0.57 0.68 -9.23
N PHE A 166 1.20 -0.33 -8.66
CA PHE A 166 2.65 -0.44 -8.68
C PHE A 166 3.20 -0.42 -10.12
N ASN A 167 2.50 -1.05 -11.06
CA ASN A 167 2.91 -1.11 -12.46
C ASN A 167 2.40 0.05 -13.33
N ALA A 168 1.22 0.61 -13.02
CA ALA A 168 0.59 1.67 -13.82
C ALA A 168 0.72 3.07 -13.19
N GLY A 169 1.05 3.16 -11.91
CA GLY A 169 1.01 4.40 -11.14
C GLY A 169 -0.38 4.75 -10.63
N VAL A 170 -0.44 5.80 -9.82
CA VAL A 170 -1.66 6.46 -9.35
C VAL A 170 -1.88 7.77 -10.10
N ALA A 171 -3.03 8.42 -9.92
CA ALA A 171 -3.43 9.60 -10.68
C ALA A 171 -3.83 10.77 -9.75
N GLY A 172 -4.83 11.55 -10.15
CA GLY A 172 -5.19 12.84 -9.54
C GLY A 172 -5.70 12.75 -8.09
N VAL A 173 -6.36 11.66 -7.70
CA VAL A 173 -6.89 11.53 -6.34
C VAL A 173 -5.76 11.47 -5.32
N HIS A 174 -4.75 10.62 -5.57
CA HIS A 174 -3.58 10.52 -4.69
C HIS A 174 -2.72 11.79 -4.71
N ALA A 175 -2.59 12.43 -5.88
CA ALA A 175 -1.89 13.73 -5.98
C ALA A 175 -2.53 14.82 -5.13
N LEU A 176 -3.87 14.82 -5.00
CA LEU A 176 -4.62 15.76 -4.14
C LEU A 176 -4.64 15.34 -2.67
N ALA A 177 -4.61 14.03 -2.40
CA ALA A 177 -4.69 13.52 -1.03
C ALA A 177 -3.45 13.84 -0.19
N TYR A 178 -2.26 13.91 -0.78
CA TYR A 178 -1.02 14.14 -0.05
C TYR A 178 -0.98 15.52 0.64
N PRO A 179 -1.24 16.65 -0.03
CA PRO A 179 -1.32 17.95 0.64
C PRO A 179 -2.41 18.04 1.70
N LEU A 180 -3.56 17.37 1.47
CA LEU A 180 -4.68 17.37 2.42
C LEU A 180 -4.41 16.51 3.66
N GLY A 181 -3.69 15.41 3.49
CA GLY A 181 -3.39 14.47 4.58
C GLY A 181 -2.22 14.87 5.48
N GLY A 182 -1.58 16.00 5.22
CA GLY A 182 -0.52 16.61 6.04
C GLY A 182 -0.98 17.74 6.95
N GLN A 183 -2.28 18.05 6.97
CA GLN A 183 -2.88 19.12 7.81
C GLN A 183 -3.40 18.58 9.13
#